data_a46e3c5aa244f2c87e9958007ea84c49
#
_entry.id   a46e3c5aa244f2c87e9958007ea84c49
#
_cell.length_a   1.000
_cell.length_b   1.000
_cell.length_c   1.000
_cell.angle_alpha   90.00
_cell.angle_beta   90.00
_cell.angle_gamma   90.00
#
_symmetry.space_group_name_H-M   'P 1'
#
loop_
_entity.id
_entity.type
_entity.pdbx_description
1 polymer ?
#
loop_
_entity_poly.entity_id
_entity_poly.type
_entity_poly.pdbx_seq_one_letter_code
_entity_poly.pdbx_strand_id
1 'polypeptide(L)'
;MRRRLYFILPDVESARRTADDLLLARVEDRRMRFLARRGTVLDPLHEAGYLDKTDMVHGAAVGLALGAIIGGLVGVMVVAYPPEGTSPQLVAVLIGMLLGAPLGAWMASMAGAAVPNSRLRQFQADIEAGRVLMMVDVPFGRVEEITELVLSRHPEAVPRGQAIRYVFP
;
A
#
# COMPACT_ATOMS: atom_id res chain seq x y z
N MET A 1 15.90 -1.78 2.87
CA MET A 1 14.62 -1.10 3.16
C MET A 1 14.41 0.01 2.15
N ARG A 2 13.17 0.20 1.65
CA ARG A 2 12.82 1.28 0.72
C ARG A 2 11.89 2.25 1.40
N ARG A 3 11.96 3.51 0.99
CA ARG A 3 11.06 4.59 1.41
C ARG A 3 10.25 5.05 0.21
N ARG A 4 8.98 5.34 0.43
CA ARG A 4 8.10 5.97 -0.56
C ARG A 4 8.03 7.45 -0.23
N LEU A 5 8.44 8.28 -1.18
CA LEU A 5 8.34 9.73 -1.13
C LEU A 5 7.05 10.16 -1.82
N TYR A 6 6.42 11.20 -1.29
CA TYR A 6 5.20 11.78 -1.83
C TYR A 6 5.46 13.23 -2.21
N PHE A 7 5.16 13.57 -3.46
CA PHE A 7 5.22 14.94 -3.98
C PHE A 7 3.90 15.29 -4.64
N ILE A 8 3.41 16.52 -4.38
CA ILE A 8 2.28 17.08 -5.10
C ILE A 8 2.82 18.02 -6.17
N LEU A 9 2.43 17.77 -7.39
CA LEU A 9 2.80 18.53 -8.58
C LEU A 9 1.58 19.27 -9.11
N PRO A 10 1.73 20.48 -9.68
CA PRO A 10 0.59 21.32 -10.09
C PRO A 10 -0.22 20.68 -11.22
N ASP A 11 0.43 20.00 -12.16
CA ASP A 11 -0.19 19.44 -13.36
C ASP A 11 0.57 18.21 -13.90
N VAL A 12 0.04 17.62 -14.97
CA VAL A 12 0.61 16.43 -15.63
C VAL A 12 1.93 16.75 -16.32
N GLU A 13 2.08 17.96 -16.84
CA GLU A 13 3.31 18.38 -17.55
C GLU A 13 4.49 18.51 -16.59
N SER A 14 4.27 19.10 -15.41
CA SER A 14 5.25 19.12 -14.33
C SER A 14 5.58 17.70 -13.85
N ALA A 15 4.58 16.81 -13.78
CA ALA A 15 4.80 15.41 -13.42
C ALA A 15 5.67 14.66 -14.45
N ARG A 16 5.49 14.93 -15.75
CA ARG A 16 6.34 14.35 -16.81
C ARG A 16 7.79 14.83 -16.70
N ARG A 17 7.99 16.14 -16.60
CA ARG A 17 9.34 16.71 -16.44
C ARG A 17 10.07 16.17 -15.21
N THR A 18 9.36 16.07 -14.09
CA THR A 18 9.92 15.49 -12.87
C THR A 18 10.26 14.01 -13.05
N ALA A 19 9.42 13.24 -13.75
CA ALA A 19 9.68 11.84 -14.07
C ALA A 19 10.95 11.69 -14.93
N ASP A 20 11.10 12.50 -15.98
CA ASP A 20 12.27 12.49 -16.86
C ASP A 20 13.57 12.77 -16.08
N ASP A 21 13.55 13.78 -15.21
CA ASP A 21 14.70 14.09 -14.36
C ASP A 21 15.06 12.95 -13.39
N LEU A 22 14.05 12.26 -12.85
CA LEU A 22 14.26 11.10 -11.99
C LEU A 22 14.80 9.89 -12.77
N LEU A 23 14.38 9.69 -14.03
CA LEU A 23 14.95 8.69 -14.91
C LEU A 23 16.44 8.97 -15.19
N LEU A 24 16.80 10.23 -15.44
CA LEU A 24 18.20 10.66 -15.59
C LEU A 24 19.01 10.41 -14.29
N ALA A 25 18.37 10.54 -13.13
CA ALA A 25 18.95 10.20 -11.83
C ALA A 25 18.95 8.69 -11.52
N ARG A 26 18.70 7.84 -12.54
CA ARG A 26 18.66 6.37 -12.42
C ARG A 26 17.59 5.84 -11.43
N VAL A 27 16.49 6.54 -11.29
CA VAL A 27 15.28 5.99 -10.65
C VAL A 27 14.53 5.22 -11.73
N GLU A 28 14.28 3.93 -11.50
CA GLU A 28 13.55 3.10 -12.46
C GLU A 28 12.11 3.59 -12.62
N ASP A 29 11.62 3.65 -13.84
CA ASP A 29 10.27 4.09 -14.19
C ASP A 29 9.17 3.34 -13.39
N ARG A 30 9.29 2.03 -13.28
CA ARG A 30 8.37 1.19 -12.47
C ARG A 30 8.31 1.54 -10.97
N ARG A 31 9.24 2.37 -10.48
CA ARG A 31 9.27 2.84 -9.08
C ARG A 31 8.59 4.18 -8.89
N MET A 32 8.20 4.80 -9.97
CA MET A 32 7.41 6.02 -9.99
C MET A 32 5.96 5.67 -10.27
N ARG A 33 5.06 6.20 -9.49
CA ARG A 33 3.61 6.01 -9.63
C ARG A 33 2.93 7.36 -9.52
N PHE A 34 1.96 7.57 -10.35
CA PHE A 34 1.24 8.85 -10.42
C PHE A 34 -0.24 8.64 -10.16
N LEU A 35 -0.83 9.55 -9.42
CA LEU A 35 -2.25 9.56 -9.14
C LEU A 35 -2.80 10.95 -9.40
N ALA A 36 -3.76 11.04 -10.31
CA ALA A 36 -4.47 12.25 -10.66
C ALA A 36 -5.99 12.04 -10.54
N ARG A 37 -6.73 13.09 -10.79
CA ARG A 37 -8.20 13.04 -10.84
C ARG A 37 -8.65 12.04 -11.91
N ARG A 38 -9.75 11.33 -11.65
CA ARG A 38 -10.35 10.42 -12.63
C ARG A 38 -10.62 11.13 -13.97
N GLY A 39 -10.19 10.50 -15.05
CA GLY A 39 -10.33 11.04 -16.41
C GLY A 39 -9.15 11.88 -16.89
N THR A 40 -8.14 12.13 -16.03
CA THR A 40 -6.89 12.76 -16.45
C THR A 40 -6.03 11.74 -17.21
N VAL A 41 -5.59 12.09 -18.42
CA VAL A 41 -4.67 11.26 -19.20
C VAL A 41 -3.26 11.41 -18.67
N LEU A 42 -2.73 10.35 -18.08
CA LEU A 42 -1.38 10.32 -17.52
C LEU A 42 -0.32 9.75 -18.47
N ASP A 43 -0.72 9.22 -19.63
CA ASP A 43 0.21 8.64 -20.60
C ASP A 43 1.35 9.62 -20.98
N PRO A 44 2.63 9.22 -20.94
CA PRO A 44 3.18 7.87 -20.70
C PRO A 44 3.48 7.52 -19.21
N LEU A 45 3.05 8.32 -18.25
CA LEU A 45 3.34 8.11 -16.83
C LEU A 45 2.64 6.85 -16.28
N HIS A 46 3.33 6.11 -15.42
CA HIS A 46 2.75 4.93 -14.76
C HIS A 46 1.71 5.33 -13.71
N GLU A 47 0.45 5.10 -14.03
CA GLU A 47 -0.65 5.33 -13.08
C GLU A 47 -0.54 4.40 -11.86
N ALA A 48 -0.88 4.92 -10.68
CA ALA A 48 -0.93 4.14 -9.44
C ALA A 48 -1.88 2.94 -9.59
N GLY A 49 -1.39 1.76 -9.24
CA GLY A 49 -2.15 0.52 -9.36
C GLY A 49 -3.29 0.44 -8.33
N TYR A 50 -4.17 -0.55 -8.52
CA TYR A 50 -5.29 -0.79 -7.62
C TYR A 50 -4.86 -0.99 -6.16
N LEU A 51 -3.76 -1.72 -5.93
CA LEU A 51 -3.19 -1.97 -4.61
C LEU A 51 -2.63 -0.70 -3.94
N ASP A 52 -2.20 0.28 -4.73
CA ASP A 52 -1.76 1.57 -4.20
C ASP A 52 -2.95 2.47 -3.83
N LYS A 53 -4.08 2.32 -4.54
CA LYS A 53 -5.29 3.14 -4.38
C LYS A 53 -6.23 2.66 -3.26
N THR A 54 -6.09 1.41 -2.79
CA THR A 54 -6.99 0.79 -1.82
C THR A 54 -6.26 0.28 -0.58
N ASP A 55 -7.00 0.08 0.51
CA ASP A 55 -6.47 -0.49 1.77
C ASP A 55 -6.48 -2.03 1.77
N MET A 56 -6.57 -2.68 0.60
CA MET A 56 -6.65 -4.13 0.46
C MET A 56 -5.53 -4.88 1.20
N VAL A 57 -4.28 -4.42 1.05
CA VAL A 57 -3.11 -5.06 1.70
C VAL A 57 -3.15 -4.90 3.21
N HIS A 58 -3.54 -3.73 3.69
CA HIS A 58 -3.69 -3.49 5.13
C HIS A 58 -4.82 -4.35 5.71
N GLY A 59 -5.97 -4.38 5.03
CA GLY A 59 -7.09 -5.23 5.39
C GLY A 59 -6.69 -6.71 5.47
N ALA A 60 -5.97 -7.21 4.46
CA ALA A 60 -5.47 -8.60 4.46
C ALA A 60 -4.57 -8.91 5.66
N ALA A 61 -3.64 -8.01 6.01
CA ALA A 61 -2.73 -8.21 7.15
C ALA A 61 -3.48 -8.24 8.49
N VAL A 62 -4.42 -7.31 8.70
CA VAL A 62 -5.26 -7.28 9.90
C VAL A 62 -6.17 -8.52 9.95
N GLY A 63 -6.78 -8.86 8.82
CA GLY A 63 -7.66 -10.03 8.73
C GLY A 63 -6.94 -11.34 8.97
N LEU A 64 -5.68 -11.47 8.53
CA LEU A 64 -4.84 -12.64 8.79
C LEU A 64 -4.62 -12.82 10.29
N ALA A 65 -4.25 -11.76 11.01
CA ALA A 65 -4.03 -11.82 12.45
C ALA A 65 -5.33 -12.15 13.22
N LEU A 66 -6.43 -11.46 12.93
CA LEU A 66 -7.72 -11.69 13.57
C LEU A 66 -8.27 -13.08 13.23
N GLY A 67 -8.15 -13.52 11.98
CA GLY A 67 -8.59 -14.84 11.55
C GLY A 67 -7.81 -15.96 12.24
N ALA A 68 -6.49 -15.80 12.43
CA ALA A 68 -5.68 -16.75 13.19
C ALA A 68 -6.15 -16.83 14.66
N ILE A 69 -6.39 -15.69 15.31
CA ILE A 69 -6.88 -15.65 16.70
C ILE A 69 -8.24 -16.32 16.81
N ILE A 70 -9.20 -15.96 15.98
CA ILE A 70 -10.56 -16.51 16.01
C ILE A 70 -10.53 -18.02 15.71
N GLY A 71 -9.77 -18.44 14.68
CA GLY A 71 -9.60 -19.85 14.34
C GLY A 71 -8.97 -20.65 15.47
N GLY A 72 -7.97 -20.08 16.15
CA GLY A 72 -7.36 -20.67 17.35
C GLY A 72 -8.36 -20.83 18.49
N LEU A 73 -9.19 -19.82 18.77
CA LEU A 73 -10.24 -19.89 19.78
C LEU A 73 -11.27 -20.97 19.46
N VAL A 74 -11.68 -21.11 18.20
CA VAL A 74 -12.54 -22.21 17.75
C VAL A 74 -11.88 -23.57 17.99
N GLY A 75 -10.58 -23.69 17.67
CA GLY A 75 -9.81 -24.89 17.96
C GLY A 75 -9.77 -25.25 19.45
N VAL A 76 -9.59 -24.25 20.32
CA VAL A 76 -9.66 -24.42 21.80
C VAL A 76 -11.05 -24.90 22.21
N MET A 77 -12.12 -24.33 21.65
CA MET A 77 -13.50 -24.76 21.93
C MET A 77 -13.73 -26.23 21.54
N VAL A 78 -13.21 -26.66 20.39
CA VAL A 78 -13.31 -28.06 19.92
C VAL A 78 -12.55 -29.01 20.85
N VAL A 79 -11.41 -28.58 21.41
CA VAL A 79 -10.67 -29.40 22.40
C VAL A 79 -11.40 -29.46 23.74
N ALA A 80 -12.00 -28.35 24.19
CA ALA A 80 -12.71 -28.27 25.47
C ALA A 80 -14.09 -28.97 25.44
N TYR A 81 -14.75 -28.96 24.28
CA TYR A 81 -16.07 -29.55 24.04
C TYR A 81 -16.02 -30.46 22.82
N PRO A 82 -15.37 -31.66 22.96
CA PRO A 82 -15.16 -32.52 21.80
C PRO A 82 -16.50 -33.09 21.29
N PRO A 83 -16.67 -33.15 19.95
CA PRO A 83 -17.81 -33.87 19.37
C PRO A 83 -17.82 -35.35 19.79
N GLU A 84 -19.02 -35.93 19.90
CA GLU A 84 -19.17 -37.33 20.31
C GLU A 84 -18.32 -38.26 19.44
N GLY A 85 -17.63 -39.21 20.10
CA GLY A 85 -16.77 -40.18 19.40
C GLY A 85 -15.42 -39.65 18.92
N THR A 86 -15.04 -38.39 19.26
CA THR A 86 -13.75 -37.81 18.88
C THR A 86 -12.90 -37.47 20.11
N SER A 87 -11.59 -37.47 19.93
CA SER A 87 -10.61 -37.01 20.93
C SER A 87 -9.66 -35.97 20.30
N PRO A 88 -10.14 -34.75 20.02
CA PRO A 88 -9.32 -33.76 19.39
C PRO A 88 -8.16 -33.34 20.31
N GLN A 89 -6.97 -33.27 19.73
CA GLN A 89 -5.75 -32.88 20.41
C GLN A 89 -5.46 -31.40 20.20
N LEU A 90 -4.45 -30.88 20.87
CA LEU A 90 -4.00 -29.49 20.75
C LEU A 90 -3.71 -29.08 19.28
N VAL A 91 -3.44 -30.05 18.41
CA VAL A 91 -3.29 -29.84 16.96
C VAL A 91 -4.55 -29.21 16.34
N ALA A 92 -5.74 -29.42 16.92
CA ALA A 92 -6.97 -28.77 16.43
C ALA A 92 -6.90 -27.24 16.53
N VAL A 93 -6.20 -26.69 17.54
CA VAL A 93 -5.96 -25.28 17.69
C VAL A 93 -5.10 -24.75 16.54
N LEU A 94 -4.02 -25.47 16.22
CA LEU A 94 -3.13 -25.09 15.10
C LEU A 94 -3.85 -25.16 13.76
N ILE A 95 -4.67 -26.18 13.53
CA ILE A 95 -5.49 -26.29 12.32
C ILE A 95 -6.49 -25.12 12.26
N GLY A 96 -7.16 -24.79 13.38
CA GLY A 96 -8.06 -23.65 13.46
C GLY A 96 -7.37 -22.33 13.09
N MET A 97 -6.17 -22.07 13.63
CA MET A 97 -5.38 -20.90 13.28
C MET A 97 -4.98 -20.88 11.79
N LEU A 98 -4.52 -22.04 11.28
CA LEU A 98 -4.05 -22.16 9.89
C LEU A 98 -5.17 -21.96 8.87
N LEU A 99 -6.39 -22.39 9.19
CA LEU A 99 -7.56 -22.17 8.33
C LEU A 99 -8.17 -20.78 8.54
N GLY A 100 -8.22 -20.31 9.78
CA GLY A 100 -8.78 -19.00 10.10
C GLY A 100 -7.98 -17.84 9.55
N ALA A 101 -6.64 -17.93 9.57
CA ALA A 101 -5.77 -16.87 9.07
C ALA A 101 -6.03 -16.52 7.59
N PRO A 102 -5.99 -17.44 6.62
CA PRO A 102 -6.23 -17.12 5.23
C PRO A 102 -7.68 -16.69 4.95
N LEU A 103 -8.66 -17.28 5.65
CA LEU A 103 -10.06 -16.87 5.52
C LEU A 103 -10.26 -15.43 6.00
N GLY A 104 -9.70 -15.08 7.16
CA GLY A 104 -9.74 -13.72 7.68
C GLY A 104 -9.03 -12.71 6.77
N ALA A 105 -7.85 -13.09 6.26
CA ALA A 105 -7.12 -12.26 5.29
C ALA A 105 -7.93 -12.01 4.02
N TRP A 106 -8.56 -13.05 3.47
CA TRP A 106 -9.39 -12.94 2.26
C TRP A 106 -10.59 -12.04 2.50
N MET A 107 -11.38 -12.27 3.54
CA MET A 107 -12.57 -11.46 3.86
C MET A 107 -12.22 -9.99 4.09
N ALA A 108 -11.19 -9.72 4.90
CA ALA A 108 -10.78 -8.36 5.22
C ALA A 108 -10.11 -7.65 4.03
N SER A 109 -9.44 -8.39 3.12
CA SER A 109 -8.91 -7.83 1.89
C SER A 109 -10.02 -7.35 0.95
N MET A 110 -11.12 -8.11 0.84
CA MET A 110 -12.28 -7.70 0.05
C MET A 110 -12.93 -6.42 0.61
N ALA A 111 -13.06 -6.32 1.93
CA ALA A 111 -13.54 -5.11 2.58
C ALA A 111 -12.58 -3.92 2.36
N GLY A 112 -11.26 -4.15 2.51
CA GLY A 112 -10.24 -3.14 2.27
C GLY A 112 -10.15 -2.70 0.78
N ALA A 113 -10.52 -3.57 -0.14
CA ALA A 113 -10.59 -3.25 -1.56
C ALA A 113 -11.65 -2.19 -1.90
N ALA A 114 -12.73 -2.14 -1.14
CA ALA A 114 -13.79 -1.14 -1.30
C ALA A 114 -13.45 0.22 -0.65
N VAL A 115 -12.41 0.27 0.18
CA VAL A 115 -12.01 1.48 0.90
C VAL A 115 -10.83 2.15 0.20
N PRO A 116 -10.93 3.46 -0.13
CA PRO A 116 -9.78 4.20 -0.63
C PRO A 116 -8.63 4.18 0.39
N ASN A 117 -7.41 4.09 -0.10
CA ASN A 117 -6.22 3.98 0.73
C ASN A 117 -6.16 5.13 1.75
N SER A 118 -6.20 4.78 3.05
CA SER A 118 -6.24 5.72 4.17
C SER A 118 -5.07 6.71 4.14
N ARG A 119 -3.90 6.28 3.64
CA ARG A 119 -2.72 7.14 3.49
C ARG A 119 -2.87 8.18 2.38
N LEU A 120 -3.70 7.89 1.37
CA LEU A 120 -3.94 8.80 0.25
C LEU A 120 -5.08 9.79 0.53
N ARG A 121 -5.90 9.56 1.56
CA ARG A 121 -7.02 10.46 1.91
C ARG A 121 -6.55 11.90 2.17
N GLN A 122 -5.38 12.08 2.78
CA GLN A 122 -4.81 13.41 3.02
C GLN A 122 -4.48 14.18 1.74
N PHE A 123 -4.33 13.51 0.60
CA PHE A 123 -4.02 14.12 -0.69
C PHE A 123 -5.26 14.29 -1.58
N GLN A 124 -6.42 13.82 -1.12
CA GLN A 124 -7.63 13.81 -1.95
C GLN A 124 -8.04 15.21 -2.39
N ALA A 125 -7.96 16.21 -1.50
CA ALA A 125 -8.26 17.60 -1.84
C ALA A 125 -7.32 18.15 -2.93
N ASP A 126 -6.03 17.81 -2.88
CA ASP A 126 -5.05 18.21 -3.89
C ASP A 126 -5.36 17.57 -5.24
N ILE A 127 -5.69 16.27 -5.25
CA ILE A 127 -6.04 15.51 -6.45
C ILE A 127 -7.35 16.02 -7.07
N GLU A 128 -8.36 16.32 -6.26
CA GLU A 128 -9.64 16.90 -6.72
C GLU A 128 -9.46 18.30 -7.28
N ALA A 129 -8.49 19.06 -6.76
CA ALA A 129 -8.09 20.36 -7.31
C ALA A 129 -7.31 20.26 -8.65
N GLY A 130 -7.14 19.05 -9.21
CA GLY A 130 -6.47 18.81 -10.49
C GLY A 130 -4.96 18.64 -10.38
N ARG A 131 -4.39 18.61 -9.17
CA ARG A 131 -2.96 18.34 -8.95
C ARG A 131 -2.66 16.85 -9.12
N VAL A 132 -1.38 16.55 -9.36
CA VAL A 132 -0.90 15.19 -9.54
C VAL A 132 -0.08 14.77 -8.31
N LEU A 133 -0.45 13.67 -7.69
CA LEU A 133 0.35 13.04 -6.65
C LEU A 133 1.37 12.11 -7.30
N MET A 134 2.64 12.39 -7.11
CA MET A 134 3.75 11.52 -7.49
C MET A 134 4.23 10.73 -6.27
N MET A 135 4.36 9.42 -6.43
CA MET A 135 4.91 8.49 -5.45
C MET A 135 6.18 7.86 -6.00
N VAL A 136 7.30 8.02 -5.30
CA VAL A 136 8.61 7.50 -5.72
C VAL A 136 9.17 6.56 -4.67
N ASP A 137 9.46 5.32 -5.06
CA ASP A 137 10.04 4.31 -4.18
C ASP A 137 11.57 4.31 -4.31
N VAL A 138 12.28 4.83 -3.29
CA VAL A 138 13.75 4.95 -3.29
C VAL A 138 14.40 4.14 -2.16
N PRO A 139 15.65 3.67 -2.34
CA PRO A 139 16.44 3.13 -1.23
C PRO A 139 16.61 4.18 -0.13
N PHE A 140 16.68 3.73 1.13
CA PHE A 140 16.80 4.62 2.29
C PHE A 140 17.95 5.63 2.16
N GLY A 141 19.13 5.18 1.67
CA GLY A 141 20.31 6.04 1.51
C GLY A 141 20.23 7.09 0.41
N ARG A 142 19.17 7.06 -0.44
CA ARG A 142 18.98 8.04 -1.54
C ARG A 142 17.80 8.98 -1.31
N VAL A 143 17.19 8.94 -0.14
CA VAL A 143 16.00 9.74 0.18
C VAL A 143 16.31 11.24 0.10
N GLU A 144 17.38 11.68 0.74
CA GLU A 144 17.81 13.09 0.73
C GLU A 144 18.20 13.56 -0.68
N GLU A 145 19.06 12.78 -1.35
CA GLU A 145 19.51 13.05 -2.74
C GLU A 145 18.33 13.28 -3.69
N ILE A 146 17.37 12.37 -3.68
CA ILE A 146 16.21 12.45 -4.57
C ILE A 146 15.26 13.58 -4.16
N THR A 147 15.09 13.82 -2.86
CA THR A 147 14.26 14.95 -2.40
C THR A 147 14.86 16.27 -2.80
N GLU A 148 16.15 16.47 -2.61
CA GLU A 148 16.87 17.68 -2.98
C GLU A 148 16.88 17.89 -4.51
N LEU A 149 17.09 16.81 -5.28
CA LEU A 149 17.03 16.86 -6.74
C LEU A 149 15.65 17.34 -7.22
N VAL A 150 14.57 16.78 -6.67
CA VAL A 150 13.21 17.21 -7.08
C VAL A 150 12.96 18.65 -6.69
N LEU A 151 13.28 19.06 -5.47
CA LEU A 151 13.01 20.44 -5.00
C LEU A 151 13.88 21.49 -5.67
N SER A 152 15.12 21.16 -6.05
CA SER A 152 16.02 22.10 -6.73
C SER A 152 15.63 22.33 -8.20
N ARG A 153 15.14 21.30 -8.89
CA ARG A 153 14.75 21.39 -10.31
C ARG A 153 13.27 21.74 -10.50
N HIS A 154 12.44 21.36 -9.55
CA HIS A 154 10.98 21.52 -9.58
C HIS A 154 10.52 22.22 -8.29
N PRO A 155 10.78 23.54 -8.14
CA PRO A 155 10.40 24.29 -6.93
C PRO A 155 8.88 24.33 -6.71
N GLU A 156 8.09 24.05 -7.75
CA GLU A 156 6.64 23.92 -7.68
C GLU A 156 6.18 22.59 -7.02
N ALA A 157 7.08 21.61 -6.90
CA ALA A 157 6.78 20.34 -6.24
C ALA A 157 6.69 20.51 -4.72
N VAL A 158 5.57 20.12 -4.13
CA VAL A 158 5.37 20.19 -2.69
C VAL A 158 5.62 18.84 -2.06
N PRO A 159 6.67 18.68 -1.24
CA PRO A 159 6.94 17.43 -0.53
C PRO A 159 5.86 17.22 0.55
N ARG A 160 5.27 16.04 0.58
CA ARG A 160 4.19 15.68 1.53
C ARG A 160 4.59 14.54 2.45
N GLY A 161 5.90 14.36 2.66
CA GLY A 161 6.43 13.38 3.60
C GLY A 161 6.85 12.05 2.95
N GLN A 162 7.15 11.09 3.81
CA GLN A 162 7.67 9.79 3.40
C GLN A 162 7.03 8.66 4.21
N ALA A 163 6.89 7.49 3.60
CA ALA A 163 6.39 6.29 4.26
C ALA A 163 7.37 5.12 4.09
N ILE A 164 7.40 4.25 5.10
CA ILE A 164 8.13 2.98 4.98
C ILE A 164 7.33 2.06 4.06
N ARG A 165 7.95 1.56 3.02
CA ARG A 165 7.38 0.50 2.20
C ARG A 165 8.00 -0.84 2.61
N TYR A 166 7.18 -1.71 3.14
CA TYR A 166 7.54 -3.11 3.29
C TYR A 166 7.44 -3.74 1.90
N VAL A 167 8.59 -4.03 1.30
CA VAL A 167 8.64 -4.86 0.09
C VAL A 167 8.70 -6.30 0.60
N PHE A 168 7.60 -7.01 0.50
CA PHE A 168 7.67 -8.46 0.52
C PHE A 168 8.38 -8.88 -0.77
N PRO A 169 9.38 -9.78 -0.69
CA PRO A 169 10.13 -10.27 -1.84
C PRO A 169 9.23 -10.96 -2.85
#